data_ce9e40776290a36afc4023b3a560bf5b
#
_entry.id   ce9e40776290a36afc4023b3a560bf5b
#
_cell.length_a   1.000
_cell.length_b   1.000
_cell.length_c   1.000
_cell.angle_alpha   90.00
_cell.angle_beta   90.00
_cell.angle_gamma   90.00
#
_symmetry.space_group_name_H-M   'P 1'
#
loop_
_entity.id
_entity.type
_entity.pdbx_description
1 polymer ?
#
loop_
_entity_poly.entity_id
_entity_poly.type
_entity_poly.pdbx_seq_one_letter_code
_entity_poly.pdbx_strand_id
1 'polypeptide(L)'
;MVQRLREQYRIEDAKVLAAMMSVPRHFFVPDALRGQAYGDHALPINSNQTISQPFIVARMTELLELDKNSRVLEIGAGSGYQTAVLAQLAAQVYAIERLGELAREAHARLRELGIYNATVKAFDGTLGWGAHGPYDAILVAAGGPRVPDPLIAQLKIGGRLVIPIGEAQDSQRLLRVIKTERGQKVEDHGPCQFVPLIGQHGWNA
;
A
#
# COMPACT_ATOMS: atom_id res chain seq x y z
N MET A 1 -6.34 0.41 -18.54
CA MET A 1 -6.36 0.46 -17.07
C MET A 1 -6.78 1.86 -16.60
N VAL A 2 -5.98 2.89 -16.76
CA VAL A 2 -6.24 4.24 -16.19
C VAL A 2 -7.58 4.85 -16.63
N GLN A 3 -7.96 4.72 -17.89
CA GLN A 3 -9.28 5.18 -18.35
C GLN A 3 -10.42 4.52 -17.57
N ARG A 4 -10.35 3.21 -17.31
CA ARG A 4 -11.34 2.49 -16.48
C ARG A 4 -11.38 3.02 -15.04
N LEU A 5 -10.23 3.29 -14.43
CA LEU A 5 -10.14 3.87 -13.09
C LEU A 5 -10.90 5.20 -13.00
N ARG A 6 -10.72 6.06 -14.01
CA ARG A 6 -11.40 7.36 -14.10
C ARG A 6 -12.89 7.25 -14.37
N GLU A 7 -13.29 6.49 -15.41
CA GLU A 7 -14.66 6.51 -15.91
C GLU A 7 -15.61 5.59 -15.13
N GLN A 8 -15.15 4.40 -14.73
CA GLN A 8 -16.00 3.41 -14.04
C GLN A 8 -15.90 3.52 -12.53
N TYR A 9 -14.69 3.73 -11.99
CA TYR A 9 -14.45 3.74 -10.55
C TYR A 9 -14.37 5.14 -9.96
N ARG A 10 -14.45 6.18 -10.78
CA ARG A 10 -14.45 7.59 -10.35
C ARG A 10 -13.26 7.91 -9.44
N ILE A 11 -12.07 7.45 -9.83
CA ILE A 11 -10.83 7.95 -9.24
C ILE A 11 -10.62 9.36 -9.80
N GLU A 12 -10.66 10.36 -8.93
CA GLU A 12 -10.69 11.78 -9.32
C GLU A 12 -9.32 12.45 -9.20
N ASP A 13 -8.43 11.93 -8.34
CA ASP A 13 -7.08 12.51 -8.18
C ASP A 13 -6.23 12.29 -9.44
N ALA A 14 -6.06 13.37 -10.20
CA ALA A 14 -5.27 13.37 -11.44
C ALA A 14 -3.80 12.97 -11.21
N LYS A 15 -3.24 13.23 -10.02
CA LYS A 15 -1.86 12.84 -9.67
C LYS A 15 -1.77 11.33 -9.52
N VAL A 16 -2.76 10.71 -8.87
CA VAL A 16 -2.85 9.26 -8.73
C VAL A 16 -2.98 8.59 -10.09
N LEU A 17 -3.87 9.08 -10.95
CA LEU A 17 -4.03 8.56 -12.31
C LEU A 17 -2.75 8.70 -13.15
N ALA A 18 -2.03 9.81 -13.03
CA ALA A 18 -0.75 10.02 -13.70
C ALA A 18 0.33 9.07 -13.19
N ALA A 19 0.43 8.86 -11.86
CA ALA A 19 1.35 7.90 -11.27
C ALA A 19 1.06 6.47 -11.73
N MET A 20 -0.20 6.05 -11.72
CA MET A 20 -0.63 4.74 -12.21
C MET A 20 -0.36 4.54 -13.72
N MET A 21 -0.32 5.60 -14.50
CA MET A 21 0.00 5.57 -15.93
C MET A 21 1.51 5.48 -16.17
N SER A 22 2.32 6.13 -15.35
CA SER A 22 3.77 6.18 -15.49
C SER A 22 4.49 4.90 -15.02
N VAL A 23 3.90 4.20 -14.03
CA VAL A 23 4.52 2.97 -13.47
C VAL A 23 4.14 1.75 -14.32
N PRO A 24 5.11 1.06 -14.96
CA PRO A 24 4.84 -0.07 -15.84
C PRO A 24 4.45 -1.32 -15.04
N ARG A 25 3.17 -1.49 -14.75
CA ARG A 25 2.66 -2.57 -13.87
C ARG A 25 3.10 -3.97 -14.30
N HIS A 26 3.29 -4.21 -15.61
CA HIS A 26 3.74 -5.51 -16.13
C HIS A 26 5.16 -5.92 -15.67
N PHE A 27 5.98 -5.00 -15.15
CA PHE A 27 7.27 -5.31 -14.53
C PHE A 27 7.14 -5.96 -13.14
N PHE A 28 5.97 -5.87 -12.52
CA PHE A 28 5.70 -6.33 -11.16
C PHE A 28 4.92 -7.64 -11.09
N VAL A 29 4.70 -8.27 -12.23
CA VAL A 29 4.03 -9.58 -12.34
C VAL A 29 4.97 -10.60 -12.99
N PRO A 30 4.77 -11.92 -12.74
CA PRO A 30 5.50 -12.97 -13.46
C PRO A 30 5.33 -12.84 -14.97
N ASP A 31 6.34 -13.24 -15.75
CA ASP A 31 6.36 -13.13 -17.21
C ASP A 31 5.13 -13.74 -17.88
N ALA A 32 4.68 -14.89 -17.41
CA ALA A 32 3.51 -15.59 -17.91
C ALA A 32 2.20 -14.78 -17.75
N LEU A 33 2.17 -13.81 -16.84
CA LEU A 33 1.00 -12.98 -16.51
C LEU A 33 1.09 -11.55 -17.06
N ARG A 34 2.17 -11.17 -17.75
CA ARG A 34 2.36 -9.82 -18.28
C ARG A 34 1.21 -9.34 -19.17
N GLY A 35 0.64 -10.25 -19.98
CA GLY A 35 -0.52 -9.94 -20.82
C GLY A 35 -1.79 -9.57 -20.03
N GLN A 36 -1.88 -9.98 -18.77
CA GLN A 36 -3.01 -9.72 -17.88
C GLN A 36 -2.75 -8.54 -16.91
N ALA A 37 -1.53 -8.00 -16.87
CA ALA A 37 -1.10 -7.02 -15.86
C ALA A 37 -2.00 -5.78 -15.74
N TYR A 38 -2.63 -5.38 -16.83
CA TYR A 38 -3.51 -4.20 -16.87
C TYR A 38 -5.00 -4.55 -16.80
N GLY A 39 -5.34 -5.83 -16.56
CA GLY A 39 -6.68 -6.29 -16.21
C GLY A 39 -7.10 -5.77 -14.84
N ASP A 40 -8.42 -5.72 -14.60
CA ASP A 40 -8.97 -5.16 -13.37
C ASP A 40 -9.22 -6.25 -12.33
N HIS A 41 -8.18 -6.96 -11.99
CA HIS A 41 -8.17 -8.04 -11.00
C HIS A 41 -6.79 -8.14 -10.33
N ALA A 42 -6.75 -8.77 -9.16
CA ALA A 42 -5.52 -9.16 -8.51
C ALA A 42 -4.84 -10.29 -9.30
N LEU A 43 -3.52 -10.35 -9.28
CA LEU A 43 -2.75 -11.41 -9.91
C LEU A 43 -1.81 -12.07 -8.90
N PRO A 44 -1.57 -13.37 -9.00
CA PRO A 44 -0.59 -14.04 -8.15
C PRO A 44 0.83 -13.54 -8.46
N ILE A 45 1.63 -13.43 -7.41
CA ILE A 45 3.07 -13.23 -7.46
C ILE A 45 3.78 -14.35 -6.67
N ASN A 46 5.10 -14.27 -6.52
CA ASN A 46 5.85 -15.25 -5.75
C ASN A 46 5.36 -15.37 -4.29
N SER A 47 5.71 -16.47 -3.63
CA SER A 47 5.46 -16.73 -2.20
C SER A 47 3.97 -16.69 -1.80
N ASN A 48 3.07 -17.15 -2.70
CA ASN A 48 1.62 -17.18 -2.49
C ASN A 48 1.01 -15.82 -2.14
N GLN A 49 1.64 -14.72 -2.58
CA GLN A 49 1.11 -13.38 -2.45
C GLN A 49 0.46 -12.91 -3.76
N THR A 50 -0.16 -11.74 -3.73
CA THR A 50 -0.80 -11.14 -4.89
C THR A 50 -0.38 -9.69 -5.07
N ILE A 51 -0.33 -9.24 -6.32
CA ILE A 51 -0.39 -7.82 -6.65
C ILE A 51 -1.86 -7.40 -6.67
N SER A 52 -2.21 -6.39 -5.90
CA SER A 52 -3.60 -5.93 -5.75
C SER A 52 -4.20 -5.46 -7.07
N GLN A 53 -5.54 -5.58 -7.19
CA GLN A 53 -6.31 -5.02 -8.30
C GLN A 53 -5.98 -3.54 -8.52
N PRO A 54 -5.84 -3.06 -9.77
CA PRO A 54 -5.52 -1.66 -10.06
C PRO A 54 -6.45 -0.65 -9.39
N PHE A 55 -7.76 -0.93 -9.33
CA PHE A 55 -8.72 -0.07 -8.63
C PHE A 55 -8.37 0.11 -7.16
N ILE A 56 -8.07 -0.97 -6.45
CA ILE A 56 -7.72 -0.91 -5.02
C ILE A 56 -6.43 -0.12 -4.79
N VAL A 57 -5.40 -0.32 -5.63
CA VAL A 57 -4.16 0.47 -5.58
C VAL A 57 -4.45 1.96 -5.73
N ALA A 58 -5.24 2.34 -6.74
CA ALA A 58 -5.61 3.73 -6.99
C ALA A 58 -6.43 4.31 -5.83
N ARG A 59 -7.44 3.57 -5.34
CA ARG A 59 -8.32 4.03 -4.26
C ARG A 59 -7.57 4.23 -2.95
N MET A 60 -6.73 3.27 -2.55
CA MET A 60 -5.92 3.42 -1.34
C MET A 60 -4.95 4.59 -1.44
N THR A 61 -4.33 4.78 -2.60
CA THR A 61 -3.41 5.90 -2.83
C THR A 61 -4.14 7.25 -2.78
N GLU A 62 -5.33 7.36 -3.40
CA GLU A 62 -6.17 8.57 -3.38
C GLU A 62 -6.56 8.96 -1.95
N LEU A 63 -6.94 7.98 -1.13
CA LEU A 63 -7.34 8.19 0.27
C LEU A 63 -6.21 8.71 1.18
N LEU A 64 -4.95 8.57 0.77
CA LEU A 64 -3.81 9.12 1.51
C LEU A 64 -3.64 10.63 1.28
N GLU A 65 -4.18 11.20 0.19
CA GLU A 65 -4.09 12.64 -0.14
C GLU A 65 -2.63 13.15 -0.11
N LEU A 66 -1.74 12.46 -0.85
CA LEU A 66 -0.31 12.73 -0.84
C LEU A 66 0.08 14.01 -1.60
N ASP A 67 1.19 14.59 -1.18
CA ASP A 67 1.89 15.63 -1.91
C ASP A 67 3.39 15.31 -2.06
N LYS A 68 4.11 16.16 -2.79
CA LYS A 68 5.54 16.00 -3.10
C LYS A 68 6.47 16.05 -1.88
N ASN A 69 5.98 16.50 -0.72
CA ASN A 69 6.75 16.57 0.52
C ASN A 69 6.40 15.42 1.47
N SER A 70 5.39 14.62 1.14
CA SER A 70 4.90 13.55 1.99
C SER A 70 5.94 12.49 2.25
N ARG A 71 6.05 12.05 3.50
CA ARG A 71 6.80 10.87 3.93
C ARG A 71 5.82 9.75 4.20
N VAL A 72 5.96 8.65 3.48
CA VAL A 72 5.00 7.54 3.49
C VAL A 72 5.63 6.28 4.05
N LEU A 73 4.89 5.54 4.88
CA LEU A 73 5.18 4.17 5.24
C LEU A 73 4.21 3.23 4.53
N GLU A 74 4.73 2.20 3.88
CA GLU A 74 3.96 1.11 3.29
C GLU A 74 4.22 -0.19 4.04
N ILE A 75 3.16 -0.92 4.38
CA ILE A 75 3.22 -2.25 4.99
C ILE A 75 2.69 -3.27 4.00
N GLY A 76 3.53 -4.26 3.65
CA GLY A 76 3.22 -5.26 2.63
C GLY A 76 3.63 -4.79 1.23
N ALA A 77 4.93 -4.54 1.01
CA ALA A 77 5.44 -4.10 -0.30
C ALA A 77 5.17 -5.11 -1.42
N GLY A 78 5.15 -6.40 -1.11
CA GLY A 78 4.89 -7.48 -2.07
C GLY A 78 5.79 -7.40 -3.29
N SER A 79 5.20 -7.17 -4.46
CA SER A 79 5.95 -7.01 -5.71
C SER A 79 6.74 -5.69 -5.81
N GLY A 80 6.40 -4.68 -5.00
CA GLY A 80 6.91 -3.31 -5.08
C GLY A 80 6.07 -2.36 -5.96
N TYR A 81 4.96 -2.82 -6.55
CA TYR A 81 4.13 -1.98 -7.44
C TYR A 81 3.49 -0.79 -6.71
N GLN A 82 2.84 -1.04 -5.58
CA GLN A 82 2.26 0.03 -4.77
C GLN A 82 3.35 1.00 -4.29
N THR A 83 4.52 0.47 -3.88
CA THR A 83 5.70 1.28 -3.52
C THR A 83 6.11 2.21 -4.65
N ALA A 84 6.18 1.67 -5.89
CA ALA A 84 6.53 2.46 -7.08
C ALA A 84 5.52 3.57 -7.38
N VAL A 85 4.21 3.30 -7.22
CA VAL A 85 3.14 4.30 -7.39
C VAL A 85 3.27 5.40 -6.33
N LEU A 86 3.45 5.04 -5.06
CA LEU A 86 3.63 5.99 -3.95
C LEU A 86 4.87 6.88 -4.17
N ALA A 87 5.95 6.31 -4.69
CA ALA A 87 7.19 7.03 -4.98
C ALA A 87 7.04 8.12 -6.06
N GLN A 88 6.05 8.02 -6.95
CA GLN A 88 5.73 9.09 -7.90
C GLN A 88 5.07 10.31 -7.24
N LEU A 89 4.50 10.14 -6.03
CA LEU A 89 3.64 11.13 -5.38
C LEU A 89 4.27 11.75 -4.14
N ALA A 90 5.20 11.05 -3.51
CA ALA A 90 5.79 11.39 -2.22
C ALA A 90 7.27 11.79 -2.33
N ALA A 91 7.78 12.50 -1.33
CA ALA A 91 9.22 12.79 -1.20
C ALA A 91 10.01 11.51 -0.89
N GLN A 92 9.49 10.68 0.02
CA GLN A 92 10.17 9.46 0.45
C GLN A 92 9.15 8.39 0.82
N VAL A 93 9.39 7.15 0.38
CA VAL A 93 8.61 5.96 0.73
C VAL A 93 9.50 4.99 1.49
N TYR A 94 9.03 4.57 2.66
CA TYR A 94 9.59 3.48 3.44
C TYR A 94 8.62 2.31 3.34
N ALA A 95 9.08 1.17 2.87
CA ALA A 95 8.24 -0.01 2.67
C ALA A 95 8.75 -1.18 3.51
N ILE A 96 7.84 -1.89 4.14
CA ILE A 96 8.14 -3.11 4.89
C ILE A 96 7.47 -4.29 4.18
N GLU A 97 8.24 -5.35 4.02
CA GLU A 97 7.74 -6.64 3.57
C GLU A 97 8.21 -7.73 4.53
N ARG A 98 7.29 -8.59 4.97
CA ARG A 98 7.62 -9.67 5.94
C ARG A 98 8.49 -10.75 5.30
N LEU A 99 8.26 -11.07 4.05
CA LEU A 99 8.98 -12.11 3.33
C LEU A 99 10.26 -11.55 2.71
N GLY A 100 11.42 -11.94 3.27
CA GLY A 100 12.72 -11.39 2.88
C GLY A 100 13.06 -11.56 1.40
N GLU A 101 12.58 -12.61 0.75
CA GLU A 101 12.75 -12.82 -0.69
C GLU A 101 12.02 -11.74 -1.49
N LEU A 102 10.72 -11.52 -1.20
CA LEU A 102 9.93 -10.46 -1.85
C LEU A 102 10.50 -9.08 -1.59
N ALA A 103 10.98 -8.81 -0.37
CA ALA A 103 11.62 -7.54 -0.05
C ALA A 103 12.84 -7.26 -0.94
N ARG A 104 13.69 -8.27 -1.18
CA ARG A 104 14.85 -8.16 -2.07
C ARG A 104 14.44 -7.96 -3.53
N GLU A 105 13.44 -8.72 -4.01
CA GLU A 105 12.93 -8.57 -5.37
C GLU A 105 12.31 -7.20 -5.60
N ALA A 106 11.47 -6.72 -4.67
CA ALA A 106 10.86 -5.39 -4.75
C ALA A 106 11.93 -4.30 -4.79
N HIS A 107 12.95 -4.39 -3.92
CA HIS A 107 14.07 -3.44 -3.92
C HIS A 107 14.80 -3.42 -5.28
N ALA A 108 15.11 -4.60 -5.84
CA ALA A 108 15.80 -4.71 -7.12
C ALA A 108 14.99 -4.09 -8.26
N ARG A 109 13.68 -4.40 -8.35
CA ARG A 109 12.78 -3.83 -9.37
C ARG A 109 12.66 -2.32 -9.28
N LEU A 110 12.56 -1.75 -8.07
CA LEU A 110 12.53 -0.30 -7.88
C LEU A 110 13.81 0.35 -8.40
N ARG A 111 14.99 -0.23 -8.13
CA ARG A 111 16.27 0.27 -8.63
C ARG A 111 16.40 0.18 -10.14
N GLU A 112 15.96 -0.92 -10.75
CA GLU A 112 15.91 -1.12 -12.19
C GLU A 112 15.04 -0.05 -12.89
N LEU A 113 13.95 0.36 -12.26
CA LEU A 113 13.06 1.41 -12.74
C LEU A 113 13.54 2.84 -12.39
N GLY A 114 14.73 2.99 -11.80
CA GLY A 114 15.27 4.30 -11.44
C GLY A 114 14.55 4.97 -10.26
N ILE A 115 13.83 4.22 -9.45
CA ILE A 115 13.13 4.73 -8.27
C ILE A 115 14.07 4.68 -7.06
N TYR A 116 14.60 5.84 -6.67
CA TYR A 116 15.61 5.97 -5.61
C TYR A 116 15.07 6.56 -4.31
N ASN A 117 13.87 7.13 -4.33
CA ASN A 117 13.18 7.69 -3.16
C ASN A 117 12.30 6.66 -2.43
N ALA A 118 12.52 5.36 -2.67
CA ALA A 118 11.87 4.27 -1.97
C ALA A 118 12.90 3.32 -1.36
N THR A 119 12.69 2.91 -0.12
CA THR A 119 13.54 1.94 0.60
C THR A 119 12.67 0.80 1.10
N VAL A 120 13.04 -0.44 0.80
CA VAL A 120 12.34 -1.65 1.23
C VAL A 120 13.16 -2.37 2.29
N LYS A 121 12.50 -2.81 3.39
CA LYS A 121 13.09 -3.57 4.48
C LYS A 121 12.29 -4.85 4.74
N ALA A 122 13.01 -5.96 4.97
CA ALA A 122 12.40 -7.19 5.49
C ALA A 122 12.19 -7.06 7.00
N PHE A 123 10.93 -7.00 7.45
CA PHE A 123 10.60 -6.83 8.87
C PHE A 123 9.12 -7.13 9.16
N ASP A 124 8.74 -7.21 10.45
CA ASP A 124 7.34 -7.23 10.87
C ASP A 124 6.70 -5.84 10.67
N GLY A 125 5.83 -5.72 9.68
CA GLY A 125 5.17 -4.46 9.31
C GLY A 125 4.22 -3.93 10.39
N THR A 126 3.68 -4.80 11.25
CA THR A 126 2.75 -4.37 12.31
C THR A 126 3.42 -3.49 13.38
N LEU A 127 4.75 -3.52 13.47
CA LEU A 127 5.56 -2.68 14.34
C LEU A 127 5.88 -1.31 13.70
N GLY A 128 5.65 -1.17 12.39
CA GLY A 128 6.05 0.02 11.63
C GLY A 128 7.57 0.17 11.51
N TRP A 129 8.01 1.40 11.22
CA TRP A 129 9.44 1.74 11.11
C TRP A 129 9.73 3.07 11.79
N GLY A 130 9.70 3.05 13.13
CA GLY A 130 9.77 4.25 13.96
C GLY A 130 10.99 5.15 13.72
N ALA A 131 12.14 4.57 13.30
CA ALA A 131 13.36 5.34 13.03
C ALA A 131 13.20 6.40 11.91
N HIS A 132 12.18 6.27 11.05
CA HIS A 132 11.91 7.19 9.95
C HIS A 132 10.61 7.98 10.11
N GLY A 133 9.88 7.76 11.20
CA GLY A 133 8.70 8.54 11.56
C GLY A 133 9.03 9.96 12.07
N PRO A 134 8.03 10.79 12.31
CA PRO A 134 6.62 10.51 12.04
C PRO A 134 6.28 10.63 10.54
N TYR A 135 5.24 9.89 10.10
CA TYR A 135 4.80 9.80 8.71
C TYR A 135 3.60 10.71 8.44
N ASP A 136 3.54 11.26 7.24
CA ASP A 136 2.35 11.97 6.74
C ASP A 136 1.23 10.99 6.37
N ALA A 137 1.62 9.81 5.86
CA ALA A 137 0.68 8.76 5.49
C ALA A 137 1.25 7.37 5.74
N ILE A 138 0.35 6.42 6.05
CA ILE A 138 0.66 4.99 6.16
C ILE A 138 -0.34 4.20 5.31
N LEU A 139 0.15 3.32 4.44
CA LEU A 139 -0.66 2.38 3.66
C LEU A 139 -0.37 0.97 4.11
N VAL A 140 -1.41 0.19 4.43
CA VAL A 140 -1.27 -1.22 4.80
C VAL A 140 -1.96 -2.07 3.75
N ALA A 141 -1.17 -2.81 2.97
CA ALA A 141 -1.62 -3.67 1.87
C ALA A 141 -1.92 -5.12 2.33
N ALA A 142 -2.36 -5.28 3.57
CA ALA A 142 -2.76 -6.56 4.17
C ALA A 142 -3.87 -6.33 5.20
N GLY A 143 -4.80 -7.28 5.33
CA GLY A 143 -5.96 -7.14 6.22
C GLY A 143 -5.68 -7.59 7.64
N GLY A 144 -5.94 -6.74 8.62
CA GLY A 144 -5.77 -7.02 10.05
C GLY A 144 -7.08 -7.17 10.83
N PRO A 145 -7.04 -7.73 12.04
CA PRO A 145 -8.20 -7.80 12.93
C PRO A 145 -8.52 -6.43 13.55
N ARG A 146 -7.53 -5.56 13.64
CA ARG A 146 -7.62 -4.20 14.18
C ARG A 146 -6.49 -3.35 13.65
N VAL A 147 -6.62 -2.04 13.78
CA VAL A 147 -5.56 -1.08 13.45
C VAL A 147 -4.41 -1.27 14.46
N PRO A 148 -3.17 -1.56 14.04
CA PRO A 148 -2.03 -1.68 14.94
C PRO A 148 -1.67 -0.33 15.61
N ASP A 149 -1.67 -0.28 16.94
CA ASP A 149 -1.33 0.93 17.70
C ASP A 149 0.04 1.52 17.35
N PRO A 150 1.11 0.72 17.08
CA PRO A 150 2.40 1.26 16.68
C PRO A 150 2.34 2.10 15.38
N LEU A 151 1.43 1.76 14.45
CA LEU A 151 1.27 2.53 13.21
C LEU A 151 0.62 3.89 13.48
N ILE A 152 -0.40 3.93 14.33
CA ILE A 152 -1.03 5.19 14.75
C ILE A 152 -0.05 6.09 15.51
N ALA A 153 0.77 5.50 16.38
CA ALA A 153 1.79 6.25 17.13
C ALA A 153 2.78 6.95 16.18
N GLN A 154 3.14 6.30 15.06
CA GLN A 154 4.07 6.80 14.05
C GLN A 154 3.47 7.77 13.02
N LEU A 155 2.16 8.03 13.05
CA LEU A 155 1.53 9.08 12.23
C LEU A 155 1.74 10.47 12.83
N LYS A 156 1.90 11.47 11.98
CA LYS A 156 1.73 12.90 12.35
C LYS A 156 0.28 13.19 12.72
N ILE A 157 0.04 14.22 13.51
CA ILE A 157 -1.30 14.82 13.64
C ILE A 157 -1.73 15.32 12.25
N GLY A 158 -2.96 15.02 11.85
CA GLY A 158 -3.46 15.22 10.49
C GLY A 158 -3.05 14.14 9.49
N GLY A 159 -2.13 13.24 9.87
CA GLY A 159 -1.70 12.11 9.03
C GLY A 159 -2.80 11.07 8.82
N ARG A 160 -2.71 10.34 7.73
CA ARG A 160 -3.71 9.36 7.28
C ARG A 160 -3.14 7.95 7.23
N LEU A 161 -3.90 7.00 7.75
CA LEU A 161 -3.60 5.58 7.60
C LEU A 161 -4.74 4.92 6.84
N VAL A 162 -4.42 4.15 5.79
CA VAL A 162 -5.39 3.38 5.02
C VAL A 162 -5.08 1.90 5.19
N ILE A 163 -6.07 1.14 5.66
CA ILE A 163 -5.89 -0.26 6.07
C ILE A 163 -7.18 -1.07 5.88
N PRO A 164 -7.10 -2.32 5.39
CA PRO A 164 -8.19 -3.28 5.46
C PRO A 164 -8.34 -3.84 6.88
N ILE A 165 -9.55 -3.80 7.45
CA ILE A 165 -9.85 -4.34 8.78
C ILE A 165 -11.08 -5.23 8.69
N GLY A 166 -11.03 -6.39 9.37
CA GLY A 166 -12.16 -7.30 9.49
C GLY A 166 -12.03 -8.24 10.69
N GLU A 167 -13.15 -8.65 11.26
CA GLU A 167 -13.20 -9.64 12.36
C GLU A 167 -12.82 -11.05 11.88
N ALA A 168 -12.95 -11.30 10.56
CA ALA A 168 -12.50 -12.52 9.88
C ALA A 168 -11.71 -12.12 8.61
N GLN A 169 -10.86 -13.05 8.13
CA GLN A 169 -9.99 -12.79 6.99
C GLN A 169 -10.75 -12.57 5.66
N ASP A 170 -12.00 -13.01 5.57
CA ASP A 170 -12.87 -12.90 4.40
C ASP A 170 -13.93 -11.78 4.52
N SER A 171 -13.95 -11.07 5.63
CA SER A 171 -14.91 -9.99 5.91
C SER A 171 -14.17 -8.69 6.26
N GLN A 172 -13.55 -8.08 5.25
CA GLN A 172 -12.73 -6.89 5.47
C GLN A 172 -13.40 -5.63 4.88
N ARG A 173 -13.17 -4.51 5.54
CA ARG A 173 -13.56 -3.17 5.08
C ARG A 173 -12.33 -2.27 4.99
N LEU A 174 -12.27 -1.47 3.95
CA LEU A 174 -11.20 -0.50 3.77
C LEU A 174 -11.47 0.71 4.66
N LEU A 175 -10.63 0.91 5.66
CA LEU A 175 -10.73 2.04 6.57
C LEU A 175 -9.67 3.09 6.26
N ARG A 176 -10.06 4.38 6.36
CA ARG A 176 -9.17 5.51 6.48
C ARG A 176 -9.21 6.03 7.91
N VAL A 177 -8.06 6.05 8.57
CA VAL A 177 -7.90 6.59 9.92
C VAL A 177 -7.09 7.87 9.84
N ILE A 178 -7.63 8.96 10.36
CA ILE A 178 -6.99 10.27 10.44
C ILE A 178 -6.63 10.54 11.89
N LYS A 179 -5.33 10.73 12.18
CA LYS A 179 -4.88 11.08 13.54
C LYS A 179 -5.18 12.53 13.84
N THR A 180 -5.84 12.80 14.95
CA THR A 180 -6.18 14.15 15.41
C THR A 180 -5.54 14.42 16.78
N GLU A 181 -5.55 15.66 17.23
CA GLU A 181 -5.08 16.02 18.57
C GLU A 181 -5.89 15.35 19.69
N ARG A 182 -7.17 15.02 19.41
CA ARG A 182 -8.11 14.45 20.40
C ARG A 182 -8.34 12.95 20.23
N GLY A 183 -7.62 12.29 19.33
CA GLY A 183 -7.79 10.85 19.04
C GLY A 183 -7.73 10.54 17.55
N GLN A 184 -8.69 9.76 17.06
CA GLN A 184 -8.72 9.28 15.68
C GLN A 184 -10.10 9.51 15.08
N LYS A 185 -10.16 9.95 13.81
CA LYS A 185 -11.36 9.92 12.98
C LYS A 185 -11.24 8.71 12.06
N VAL A 186 -12.26 7.83 12.05
CA VAL A 186 -12.30 6.64 11.20
C VAL A 186 -13.38 6.82 10.14
N GLU A 187 -13.04 6.53 8.89
CA GLU A 187 -13.94 6.56 7.74
C GLU A 187 -13.93 5.21 7.06
N ASP A 188 -15.11 4.70 6.73
CA ASP A 188 -15.30 3.41 6.07
C ASP A 188 -15.53 3.62 4.56
N HIS A 189 -14.69 2.97 3.74
CA HIS A 189 -14.69 3.08 2.29
C HIS A 189 -15.18 1.82 1.57
N GLY A 190 -15.89 0.95 2.29
CA GLY A 190 -16.57 -0.20 1.72
C GLY A 190 -15.79 -1.51 1.85
N PRO A 191 -16.39 -2.60 1.34
CA PRO A 191 -15.79 -3.93 1.45
C PRO A 191 -14.54 -4.06 0.57
N CYS A 192 -13.59 -4.86 1.03
CA CYS A 192 -12.37 -5.20 0.30
C CYS A 192 -11.89 -6.61 0.72
N GLN A 193 -10.90 -7.12 -0.01
CA GLN A 193 -10.30 -8.40 0.33
C GLN A 193 -8.78 -8.35 0.12
N PHE A 194 -8.04 -8.66 1.17
CA PHE A 194 -6.59 -8.68 1.21
C PHE A 194 -6.08 -9.94 1.88
N VAL A 195 -4.84 -10.31 1.56
CA VAL A 195 -4.07 -11.29 2.32
C VAL A 195 -3.97 -10.87 3.79
N PRO A 196 -3.86 -11.82 4.75
CA PRO A 196 -3.81 -11.49 6.16
C PRO A 196 -2.54 -10.69 6.51
N LEU A 197 -2.71 -9.67 7.35
CA LEU A 197 -1.62 -8.95 8.00
C LEU A 197 -1.07 -9.82 9.13
N ILE A 198 0.05 -10.48 8.88
CA ILE A 198 0.71 -11.37 9.85
C ILE A 198 1.78 -10.60 10.61
N GLY A 199 1.79 -10.71 11.93
CA GLY A 199 2.79 -10.08 12.79
C GLY A 199 2.29 -9.89 14.22
N GLN A 200 3.11 -9.28 15.07
CA GLN A 200 2.84 -9.12 16.50
C GLN A 200 1.49 -8.42 16.81
N HIS A 201 1.07 -7.49 15.96
CA HIS A 201 -0.18 -6.75 16.10
C HIS A 201 -1.18 -7.07 14.98
N GLY A 202 -1.00 -8.17 14.27
CA GLY A 202 -1.87 -8.69 13.22
C GLY A 202 -2.48 -10.04 13.57
N TRP A 203 -2.70 -10.87 12.55
CA TRP A 203 -3.08 -12.27 12.73
C TRP A 203 -1.85 -13.11 13.12
N ASN A 204 -2.09 -14.21 13.83
CA ASN A 204 -1.08 -15.25 14.04
C ASN A 204 -0.77 -15.95 12.70
N ALA A 205 0.50 -16.40 12.53
CA ALA A 205 0.96 -17.11 11.34
C ALA A 205 0.39 -18.53 11.28
#